data_8405636c06477ab3d5734289caaccedf
#
_entry.id   8405636c06477ab3d5734289caaccedf
#
_cell.length_a   1.000
_cell.length_b   1.000
_cell.length_c   1.000
_cell.angle_alpha   90.00
_cell.angle_beta   90.00
_cell.angle_gamma   90.00
#
_symmetry.space_group_name_H-M   'P 1'
#
loop_
_entity.id
_entity.type
_entity.pdbx_description
1 polymer ?
#
loop_
_entity_poly.entity_id
_entity_poly.type
_entity_poly.pdbx_seq_one_letter_code
_entity_poly.pdbx_strand_id
1 'polypeptide(L)'
;MKQTKNFFLLALLFTSALGLAQQTAARQLVERQARAWEKQDFTLAASDWLPTAVLMSPEGNTPAPQMAASMKDYFKDFSDLHVTIKNVFASPDGKKLAIEWDWAITRKKDGKRGVSHDAIIVDLQGGKIASWREYYDPAASGEANP
;
A
#
# COMPACT_ATOMS: atom_id res chain seq x y z
N MET A 1 -27.33 37.57 -22.62
CA MET A 1 -26.23 36.57 -22.78
C MET A 1 -25.11 36.81 -21.74
N LYS A 2 -25.34 36.57 -20.45
CA LYS A 2 -24.31 36.74 -19.39
C LYS A 2 -24.28 35.66 -18.30
N GLN A 3 -24.92 34.49 -18.51
CA GLN A 3 -24.96 33.43 -17.47
C GLN A 3 -24.06 32.20 -17.72
N THR A 4 -23.40 32.10 -18.86
CA THR A 4 -22.61 30.89 -19.19
C THR A 4 -21.21 30.85 -18.57
N LYS A 5 -20.64 31.99 -18.14
CA LYS A 5 -19.28 32.06 -17.59
C LYS A 5 -19.16 31.53 -16.15
N ASN A 6 -20.22 31.62 -15.34
CA ASN A 6 -20.16 31.19 -13.93
C ASN A 6 -20.32 29.67 -13.75
N PHE A 7 -20.96 28.98 -14.70
CA PHE A 7 -21.12 27.52 -14.65
C PHE A 7 -19.80 26.77 -14.89
N PHE A 8 -18.95 27.29 -15.78
CA PHE A 8 -17.64 26.69 -16.06
C PHE A 8 -16.66 26.82 -14.89
N LEU A 9 -16.69 27.92 -14.17
CA LEU A 9 -15.80 28.14 -13.02
C LEU A 9 -16.17 27.24 -11.83
N LEU A 10 -17.46 27.00 -11.62
CA LEU A 10 -17.95 26.14 -10.56
C LEU A 10 -17.58 24.66 -10.81
N ALA A 11 -17.68 24.17 -12.05
CA ALA A 11 -17.32 22.82 -12.45
C ALA A 11 -15.82 22.55 -12.24
N LEU A 12 -14.95 23.50 -12.55
CA LEU A 12 -13.49 23.40 -12.34
C LEU A 12 -13.11 23.30 -10.86
N LEU A 13 -13.81 24.01 -9.97
CA LEU A 13 -13.56 23.94 -8.52
C LEU A 13 -13.99 22.60 -7.92
N PHE A 14 -15.07 22.00 -8.40
CA PHE A 14 -15.54 20.68 -7.92
C PHE A 14 -14.60 19.53 -8.34
N THR A 15 -14.02 19.56 -9.53
CA THR A 15 -13.09 18.52 -9.99
C THR A 15 -11.77 18.56 -9.22
N SER A 16 -11.28 19.74 -8.85
CA SER A 16 -10.06 19.89 -8.04
C SER A 16 -10.25 19.39 -6.61
N ALA A 17 -11.40 19.66 -5.99
CA ALA A 17 -11.70 19.22 -4.62
C ALA A 17 -11.84 17.69 -4.52
N LEU A 18 -12.46 17.06 -5.51
CA LEU A 18 -12.58 15.61 -5.59
C LEU A 18 -11.21 14.92 -5.74
N GLY A 19 -10.34 15.44 -6.58
CA GLY A 19 -8.98 14.92 -6.77
C GLY A 19 -8.14 14.99 -5.48
N LEU A 20 -8.22 16.08 -4.75
CA LEU A 20 -7.54 16.24 -3.45
C LEU A 20 -8.08 15.29 -2.39
N ALA A 21 -9.38 15.09 -2.32
CA ALA A 21 -10.00 14.16 -1.37
C ALA A 21 -9.59 12.71 -1.64
N GLN A 22 -9.55 12.30 -2.92
CA GLN A 22 -9.10 10.97 -3.32
C GLN A 22 -7.62 10.74 -2.99
N GLN A 23 -6.77 11.72 -3.28
CA GLN A 23 -5.35 11.66 -2.96
C GLN A 23 -5.12 11.56 -1.44
N THR A 24 -5.87 12.29 -0.64
CA THR A 24 -5.80 12.23 0.83
C THR A 24 -6.25 10.86 1.36
N ALA A 25 -7.37 10.34 0.86
CA ALA A 25 -7.88 9.02 1.24
C ALA A 25 -6.90 7.90 0.85
N ALA A 26 -6.30 7.98 -0.34
CA ALA A 26 -5.27 7.07 -0.80
C ALA A 26 -4.06 7.05 0.15
N ARG A 27 -3.55 8.23 0.51
CA ARG A 27 -2.43 8.35 1.43
C ARG A 27 -2.74 7.77 2.80
N GLN A 28 -3.90 8.06 3.35
CA GLN A 28 -4.33 7.50 4.64
C GLN A 28 -4.42 5.97 4.64
N LEU A 29 -4.91 5.36 3.54
CA LEU A 29 -4.96 3.91 3.39
C LEU A 29 -3.54 3.32 3.41
N VAL A 30 -2.61 3.89 2.63
CA VAL A 30 -1.22 3.42 2.57
C VAL A 30 -0.53 3.57 3.93
N GLU A 31 -0.73 4.69 4.62
CA GLU A 31 -0.20 4.91 5.97
C GLU A 31 -0.76 3.93 7.01
N ARG A 32 -2.04 3.52 6.89
CA ARG A 32 -2.60 2.47 7.75
C ARG A 32 -1.95 1.13 7.49
N GLN A 33 -1.76 0.76 6.21
CA GLN A 33 -1.09 -0.49 5.86
C GLN A 33 0.35 -0.52 6.36
N ALA A 34 1.14 0.54 6.13
CA ALA A 34 2.50 0.65 6.65
C ALA A 34 2.53 0.47 8.18
N ARG A 35 1.68 1.19 8.93
CA ARG A 35 1.60 1.06 10.39
C ARG A 35 1.17 -0.33 10.85
N ALA A 36 0.25 -0.97 10.11
CA ALA A 36 -0.21 -2.32 10.46
C ALA A 36 0.94 -3.34 10.38
N TRP A 37 1.75 -3.25 9.35
CA TRP A 37 2.94 -4.09 9.20
C TRP A 37 4.00 -3.79 10.26
N GLU A 38 4.38 -2.52 10.46
CA GLU A 38 5.38 -2.12 11.46
C GLU A 38 5.00 -2.55 12.89
N LYS A 39 3.70 -2.50 13.21
CA LYS A 39 3.17 -2.89 14.52
C LYS A 39 2.75 -4.35 14.62
N GLN A 40 2.83 -5.11 13.53
CA GLN A 40 2.35 -6.49 13.45
C GLN A 40 0.86 -6.60 13.83
N ASP A 41 0.08 -5.55 13.49
CA ASP A 41 -1.36 -5.50 13.76
C ASP A 41 -2.15 -6.13 12.62
N PHE A 42 -2.39 -7.44 12.73
CA PHE A 42 -3.07 -8.22 11.70
C PHE A 42 -4.52 -7.78 11.48
N THR A 43 -5.18 -7.28 12.53
CA THR A 43 -6.56 -6.79 12.45
C THR A 43 -6.61 -5.49 11.64
N LEU A 44 -5.71 -4.58 11.93
CA LEU A 44 -5.59 -3.33 11.18
C LEU A 44 -5.21 -3.60 9.72
N ALA A 45 -4.24 -4.49 9.47
CA ALA A 45 -3.86 -4.88 8.12
C ALA A 45 -5.05 -5.41 7.32
N ALA A 46 -5.83 -6.33 7.89
CA ALA A 46 -6.99 -6.95 7.22
C ALA A 46 -8.16 -5.97 7.01
N SER A 47 -8.25 -4.92 7.81
CA SER A 47 -9.42 -4.03 7.81
C SER A 47 -9.68 -3.31 6.49
N ASP A 48 -8.64 -3.08 5.70
CA ASP A 48 -8.71 -2.38 4.41
C ASP A 48 -8.87 -3.33 3.21
N TRP A 49 -8.80 -4.65 3.40
CA TRP A 49 -8.81 -5.64 2.33
C TRP A 49 -10.20 -6.25 2.11
N LEU A 50 -10.52 -6.54 0.84
CA LEU A 50 -11.65 -7.41 0.54
C LEU A 50 -11.29 -8.87 0.88
N PRO A 51 -12.27 -9.69 1.31
CA PRO A 51 -12.00 -11.12 1.59
C PRO A 51 -11.47 -11.91 0.39
N THR A 52 -11.75 -11.43 -0.83
CA THR A 52 -11.31 -12.05 -2.10
C THR A 52 -10.00 -11.46 -2.62
N ALA A 53 -9.42 -10.47 -1.92
CA ALA A 53 -8.21 -9.80 -2.38
C ALA A 53 -6.98 -10.71 -2.29
N VAL A 54 -5.97 -10.38 -3.10
CA VAL A 54 -4.69 -11.10 -3.15
C VAL A 54 -3.54 -10.10 -3.11
N LEU A 55 -2.57 -10.36 -2.26
CA LEU A 55 -1.24 -9.77 -2.32
C LEU A 55 -0.40 -10.63 -3.27
N MET A 56 0.25 -10.01 -4.23
CA MET A 56 1.16 -10.63 -5.20
C MET A 56 2.52 -9.99 -5.05
N SER A 57 3.54 -10.79 -4.82
CA SER A 57 4.92 -10.33 -4.68
C SER A 57 5.87 -11.22 -5.48
N PRO A 58 7.15 -10.87 -5.64
CA PRO A 58 8.14 -11.76 -6.24
C PRO A 58 8.27 -13.11 -5.55
N GLU A 59 7.88 -13.22 -4.28
CA GLU A 59 7.95 -14.44 -3.48
C GLU A 59 6.70 -15.31 -3.57
N GLY A 60 5.61 -14.79 -4.14
CA GLY A 60 4.38 -15.54 -4.34
C GLY A 60 3.11 -14.72 -4.11
N ASN A 61 1.99 -15.44 -4.06
CA ASN A 61 0.67 -14.87 -3.89
C ASN A 61 0.09 -15.25 -2.52
N THR A 62 -0.39 -14.24 -1.77
CA THR A 62 -1.03 -14.43 -0.46
C THR A 62 -2.48 -13.94 -0.52
N PRO A 63 -3.49 -14.83 -0.49
CA PRO A 63 -4.89 -14.44 -0.36
C PRO A 63 -5.16 -13.71 0.97
N ALA A 64 -6.06 -12.72 0.97
CA ALA A 64 -6.40 -11.93 2.14
C ALA A 64 -6.73 -12.75 3.40
N PRO A 65 -7.45 -13.90 3.34
CA PRO A 65 -7.69 -14.72 4.53
C PRO A 65 -6.42 -15.35 5.13
N GLN A 66 -5.34 -15.46 4.36
CA GLN A 66 -4.05 -16.02 4.82
C GLN A 66 -3.08 -14.95 5.30
N MET A 67 -3.38 -13.66 5.12
CA MET A 67 -2.48 -12.54 5.41
C MET A 67 -1.98 -12.56 6.85
N ALA A 68 -2.85 -12.78 7.83
CA ALA A 68 -2.46 -12.81 9.23
C ALA A 68 -1.46 -13.93 9.56
N ALA A 69 -1.62 -15.11 8.94
CA ALA A 69 -0.69 -16.21 9.11
C ALA A 69 0.64 -15.90 8.41
N SER A 70 0.59 -15.40 7.19
CA SER A 70 1.77 -15.00 6.41
C SER A 70 2.60 -13.92 7.15
N MET A 71 1.96 -12.88 7.70
CA MET A 71 2.64 -11.88 8.51
C MET A 71 3.33 -12.49 9.74
N LYS A 72 2.65 -13.40 10.47
CA LYS A 72 3.26 -14.08 11.63
C LYS A 72 4.46 -14.92 11.23
N ASP A 73 4.39 -15.61 10.10
CA ASP A 73 5.49 -16.42 9.61
C ASP A 73 6.67 -15.52 9.20
N TYR A 74 6.42 -14.44 8.48
CA TYR A 74 7.42 -13.46 8.10
C TYR A 74 8.20 -12.92 9.32
N PHE A 75 7.50 -12.53 10.38
CA PHE A 75 8.14 -12.01 11.59
C PHE A 75 8.80 -13.06 12.50
N LYS A 76 8.82 -14.36 12.10
CA LYS A 76 9.70 -15.33 12.75
C LYS A 76 11.17 -15.09 12.38
N ASP A 77 11.41 -14.72 11.13
CA ASP A 77 12.74 -14.57 10.55
C ASP A 77 13.22 -13.11 10.52
N PHE A 78 12.29 -12.16 10.62
CA PHE A 78 12.59 -10.72 10.52
C PHE A 78 12.11 -9.92 11.73
N SER A 79 12.72 -8.75 11.95
CA SER A 79 12.37 -7.77 13.01
C SER A 79 12.65 -6.33 12.56
N ASP A 80 12.25 -5.38 13.38
CA ASP A 80 12.54 -3.95 13.20
C ASP A 80 12.13 -3.39 11.85
N LEU A 81 10.97 -3.82 11.37
CA LEU A 81 10.40 -3.28 10.14
C LEU A 81 10.17 -1.77 10.27
N HIS A 82 10.64 -1.04 9.28
CA HIS A 82 10.33 0.37 9.09
C HIS A 82 9.98 0.65 7.63
N VAL A 83 8.83 1.28 7.40
CA VAL A 83 8.32 1.64 6.08
C VAL A 83 8.43 3.15 5.87
N THR A 84 9.15 3.56 4.84
CA THR A 84 9.24 4.97 4.46
C THR A 84 8.45 5.20 3.17
N ILE A 85 7.25 5.76 3.27
CA ILE A 85 6.41 6.08 2.12
C ILE A 85 7.02 7.28 1.36
N LYS A 86 7.46 7.06 0.13
CA LYS A 86 8.01 8.09 -0.76
C LYS A 86 6.90 8.81 -1.51
N ASN A 87 6.14 8.06 -2.30
CA ASN A 87 5.10 8.61 -3.15
C ASN A 87 3.82 7.75 -3.08
N VAL A 88 2.68 8.41 -3.20
CA VAL A 88 1.36 7.78 -3.36
C VAL A 88 0.63 8.55 -4.43
N PHE A 89 0.18 7.87 -5.47
CA PHE A 89 -0.60 8.45 -6.55
C PHE A 89 -1.93 7.71 -6.66
N ALA A 90 -3.04 8.45 -6.72
CA ALA A 90 -4.35 7.89 -6.97
C ALA A 90 -4.76 8.17 -8.43
N SER A 91 -5.41 7.18 -9.07
CA SER A 91 -6.05 7.41 -10.37
C SER A 91 -7.22 8.41 -10.22
N PRO A 92 -7.58 9.14 -11.29
CA PRO A 92 -8.66 10.13 -11.22
C PRO A 92 -10.04 9.56 -10.83
N ASP A 93 -10.25 8.27 -11.04
CA ASP A 93 -11.49 7.56 -10.66
C ASP A 93 -11.40 6.93 -9.25
N GLY A 94 -10.26 7.07 -8.55
CA GLY A 94 -10.02 6.54 -7.23
C GLY A 94 -9.96 5.02 -7.13
N LYS A 95 -9.84 4.31 -8.26
CA LYS A 95 -9.86 2.83 -8.30
C LYS A 95 -8.49 2.19 -8.30
N LYS A 96 -7.42 2.97 -8.50
CA LYS A 96 -6.05 2.47 -8.52
C LYS A 96 -5.13 3.38 -7.73
N LEU A 97 -4.13 2.76 -7.10
CA LEU A 97 -3.00 3.49 -6.50
C LEU A 97 -1.70 2.99 -7.11
N ALA A 98 -0.75 3.91 -7.26
CA ALA A 98 0.66 3.59 -7.42
C ALA A 98 1.41 4.13 -6.20
N ILE A 99 2.26 3.30 -5.59
CA ILE A 99 2.96 3.60 -4.35
C ILE A 99 4.44 3.32 -4.56
N GLU A 100 5.27 4.18 -4.02
CA GLU A 100 6.69 3.94 -3.84
C GLU A 100 7.01 4.06 -2.36
N TRP A 101 7.64 3.04 -1.80
CA TRP A 101 8.15 3.06 -0.44
C TRP A 101 9.48 2.33 -0.29
N ASP A 102 10.18 2.61 0.80
CA ASP A 102 11.30 1.80 1.25
C ASP A 102 10.80 0.86 2.35
N TRP A 103 11.15 -0.41 2.24
CA TRP A 103 10.90 -1.45 3.21
C TRP A 103 12.23 -1.83 3.84
N ALA A 104 12.47 -1.38 5.07
CA ALA A 104 13.70 -1.63 5.81
C ALA A 104 13.44 -2.64 6.93
N ILE A 105 14.18 -3.77 6.93
CA ILE A 105 13.96 -4.87 7.86
C ILE A 105 15.27 -5.45 8.36
N THR A 106 15.28 -6.03 9.55
CA THR A 106 16.43 -6.73 10.12
C THR A 106 16.20 -8.23 10.08
N ARG A 107 17.09 -8.98 9.44
CA ARG A 107 17.07 -10.44 9.44
C ARG A 107 17.60 -10.95 10.78
N LYS A 108 16.82 -11.75 11.52
CA LYS A 108 17.16 -12.22 12.88
C LYS A 108 18.34 -13.17 12.93
N LYS A 109 18.50 -14.00 11.89
CA LYS A 109 19.55 -15.02 11.78
C LYS A 109 20.96 -14.46 11.96
N ASP A 110 21.24 -13.27 11.44
CA ASP A 110 22.59 -12.67 11.43
C ASP A 110 22.59 -11.18 11.79
N GLY A 111 21.44 -10.61 12.12
CA GLY A 111 21.29 -9.20 12.48
C GLY A 111 21.49 -8.22 11.32
N LYS A 112 21.57 -8.71 10.10
CA LYS A 112 21.75 -7.83 8.94
C LYS A 112 20.48 -7.06 8.65
N ARG A 113 20.63 -5.75 8.42
CA ARG A 113 19.57 -4.88 7.96
C ARG A 113 19.63 -4.74 6.44
N GLY A 114 18.53 -5.00 5.79
CA GLY A 114 18.32 -4.78 4.37
C GLY A 114 17.29 -3.68 4.12
N VAL A 115 17.30 -3.14 2.92
CA VAL A 115 16.29 -2.17 2.43
C VAL A 115 15.95 -2.54 1.01
N SER A 116 14.67 -2.79 0.74
CA SER A 116 14.16 -2.83 -0.63
C SER A 116 13.45 -1.51 -0.99
N HIS A 117 13.46 -1.21 -2.28
CA HIS A 117 12.75 -0.08 -2.88
C HIS A 117 11.60 -0.65 -3.69
N ASP A 118 10.40 -0.54 -3.16
CA ASP A 118 9.25 -1.22 -3.71
C ASP A 118 8.38 -0.26 -4.52
N ALA A 119 7.99 -0.70 -5.70
CA ALA A 119 6.91 -0.12 -6.47
C ALA A 119 5.66 -1.02 -6.33
N ILE A 120 4.52 -0.42 -6.00
CA ILE A 120 3.30 -1.16 -5.68
C ILE A 120 2.15 -0.61 -6.50
N ILE A 121 1.35 -1.51 -7.06
CA ILE A 121 0.11 -1.18 -7.75
C ILE A 121 -1.05 -1.81 -7.00
N VAL A 122 -2.02 -0.99 -6.60
CA VAL A 122 -3.21 -1.41 -5.86
C VAL A 122 -4.46 -1.20 -6.70
N ASP A 123 -5.32 -2.20 -6.78
CA ASP A 123 -6.68 -2.02 -7.27
C ASP A 123 -7.63 -1.89 -6.09
N LEU A 124 -8.54 -0.91 -6.15
CA LEU A 124 -9.54 -0.63 -5.13
C LEU A 124 -10.95 -0.90 -5.63
N GLN A 125 -11.78 -1.47 -4.77
CA GLN A 125 -13.22 -1.63 -5.00
C GLN A 125 -13.98 -1.19 -3.75
N GLY A 126 -14.82 -0.17 -3.88
CA GLY A 126 -15.56 0.38 -2.75
C GLY A 126 -14.66 0.92 -1.63
N GLY A 127 -13.49 1.47 -1.98
CA GLY A 127 -12.50 1.97 -1.03
C GLY A 127 -11.68 0.90 -0.29
N LYS A 128 -11.88 -0.39 -0.64
CA LYS A 128 -11.14 -1.54 -0.11
C LYS A 128 -10.14 -2.05 -1.13
N ILE A 129 -9.05 -2.64 -0.65
CA ILE A 129 -8.03 -3.28 -1.48
C ILE A 129 -8.62 -4.55 -2.10
N ALA A 130 -8.66 -4.61 -3.43
CA ALA A 130 -9.07 -5.77 -4.21
C ALA A 130 -7.87 -6.57 -4.73
N SER A 131 -6.75 -5.90 -5.01
CA SER A 131 -5.46 -6.52 -5.27
C SER A 131 -4.33 -5.60 -4.85
N TRP A 132 -3.20 -6.19 -4.49
CA TRP A 132 -1.98 -5.48 -4.12
C TRP A 132 -0.81 -6.20 -4.79
N ARG A 133 -0.11 -5.53 -5.70
CA ARG A 133 1.01 -6.09 -6.47
C ARG A 133 2.29 -5.35 -6.13
N GLU A 134 3.26 -6.06 -5.60
CA GLU A 134 4.57 -5.54 -5.21
C GLU A 134 5.65 -5.94 -6.22
N TYR A 135 6.51 -5.00 -6.50
CA TYR A 135 7.66 -5.15 -7.40
C TYR A 135 8.89 -4.65 -6.66
N TYR A 136 9.74 -5.57 -6.21
CA TYR A 136 10.98 -5.29 -5.49
C TYR A 136 12.02 -6.38 -5.76
N ASP A 137 13.26 -6.13 -5.34
CA ASP A 137 14.32 -7.14 -5.35
C ASP A 137 14.44 -7.79 -3.96
N PRO A 138 14.03 -9.04 -3.77
CA PRO A 138 14.11 -9.73 -2.49
C PRO A 138 15.55 -9.87 -1.96
N ALA A 139 16.56 -9.84 -2.84
CA ALA A 139 17.95 -9.89 -2.43
C ALA A 139 18.40 -8.60 -1.73
N ALA A 140 17.83 -7.46 -2.08
CA ALA A 140 18.17 -6.16 -1.51
C ALA A 140 17.72 -6.04 -0.03
N SER A 141 16.54 -6.56 0.33
CA SER A 141 16.06 -6.63 1.72
C SER A 141 16.66 -7.80 2.49
N GLY A 142 17.25 -8.78 1.80
CA GLY A 142 17.74 -10.03 2.39
C GLY A 142 16.67 -11.10 2.55
N GLU A 143 15.47 -10.87 2.01
CA GLU A 143 14.34 -11.82 2.06
C GLU A 143 14.57 -13.08 1.23
N ALA A 144 15.32 -12.98 0.12
CA ALA A 144 15.64 -14.13 -0.73
C ALA A 144 16.40 -15.27 0.00
N ASN A 145 17.01 -14.99 1.17
CA ASN A 145 17.74 -15.98 1.97
C ASN A 145 17.49 -15.74 3.47
N PRO A 146 16.30 -16.01 3.98
CA PRO A 146 15.91 -15.79 5.38
C PRO A 146 16.66 -16.67 6.39
#